data_885a13f2182802a9e1b12f8716daae52
#
_entry.id   885a13f2182802a9e1b12f8716daae52
#
_cell.length_a   1.000
_cell.length_b   1.000
_cell.length_c   1.000
_cell.angle_alpha   90.00
_cell.angle_beta   90.00
_cell.angle_gamma   90.00
#
_symmetry.space_group_name_H-M   'P 1'
#
loop_
_entity.id
_entity.type
_entity.pdbx_description
1 polymer ?
#
loop_
_entity_poly.entity_id
_entity_poly.type
_entity_poly.pdbx_seq_one_letter_code
_entity_poly.pdbx_strand_id
1 'polypeptide(L)'
;MRRPKAGIESDKLISGPMPFYYQIANIMRNRIMEGTWPPDSQLPTENVLAQKYGVSRPTIRNAKDILAAEGFVRSIKGSGCYVKNQKTWKNQPPTVDNLNDIFHYGSKMSFKIHECGIISSTEEINQNLKTPQDSFVFQIKGVRWHQGRPISCATYYLPYRFGSRIPLESLDENPFIPQLEKLAGIKVVEGIQNITLGRADNEVAHHLGLQEGAAVITVKTAYFDEDQQPVEYLVTNYREALPYSIRVKRY
;
A
#
# COMPACT_ATOMS: atom_id res chain seq x y z
N MET A 1 -27.55 -6.56 -19.81
CA MET A 1 -27.15 -6.99 -18.45
C MET A 1 -26.15 -5.95 -17.91
N ARG A 2 -26.60 -5.06 -16.99
CA ARG A 2 -25.73 -4.04 -16.38
C ARG A 2 -24.91 -4.70 -15.26
N ARG A 3 -23.58 -4.64 -15.34
CA ARG A 3 -22.67 -5.04 -14.24
C ARG A 3 -22.94 -4.16 -13.03
N PRO A 4 -22.99 -4.70 -11.80
CA PRO A 4 -23.11 -3.88 -10.60
C PRO A 4 -21.83 -3.07 -10.43
N LYS A 5 -21.99 -1.74 -10.23
CA LYS A 5 -20.91 -0.87 -9.79
C LYS A 5 -20.51 -1.31 -8.38
N ALA A 6 -19.27 -1.77 -8.22
CA ALA A 6 -18.67 -1.96 -6.91
C ALA A 6 -18.73 -0.62 -6.16
N GLY A 7 -19.51 -0.59 -5.10
CA GLY A 7 -19.67 0.57 -4.22
C GLY A 7 -18.37 0.82 -3.46
N ILE A 8 -17.83 2.00 -3.63
CA ILE A 8 -16.62 2.47 -2.96
C ILE A 8 -17.01 2.94 -1.56
N GLU A 9 -16.86 2.10 -0.57
CA GLU A 9 -16.95 2.45 0.87
C GLU A 9 -15.74 3.28 1.37
N SER A 10 -14.75 3.60 0.51
CA SER A 10 -13.47 4.19 0.88
C SER A 10 -13.45 5.72 1.08
N ASP A 11 -14.61 6.39 1.04
CA ASP A 11 -14.67 7.86 1.20
C ASP A 11 -14.88 8.34 2.64
N LYS A 12 -14.87 7.45 3.62
CA LYS A 12 -15.11 7.81 5.02
C LYS A 12 -13.84 8.33 5.67
N LEU A 13 -13.90 9.57 6.17
CA LEU A 13 -12.81 10.14 6.95
C LEU A 13 -12.78 9.50 8.34
N ILE A 14 -11.57 9.20 8.82
CA ILE A 14 -11.32 8.56 10.11
C ILE A 14 -10.72 9.61 11.04
N SER A 15 -11.34 9.79 12.21
CA SER A 15 -10.75 10.62 13.27
C SER A 15 -9.51 9.94 13.83
N GLY A 16 -8.38 10.64 13.83
CA GLY A 16 -7.10 10.08 14.26
C GLY A 16 -5.95 11.06 14.04
N PRO A 17 -4.70 10.62 14.20
CA PRO A 17 -3.51 11.49 14.08
C PRO A 17 -3.33 12.07 12.68
N MET A 18 -3.95 11.46 11.64
CA MET A 18 -3.85 11.96 10.28
C MET A 18 -4.87 13.07 10.02
N PRO A 19 -4.45 14.30 9.68
CA PRO A 19 -5.35 15.43 9.41
C PRO A 19 -6.31 15.11 8.24
N PHE A 20 -7.55 15.60 8.33
CA PHE A 20 -8.57 15.36 7.32
C PHE A 20 -8.19 15.86 5.93
N TYR A 21 -7.49 17.01 5.82
CA TYR A 21 -7.03 17.51 4.52
C TYR A 21 -6.11 16.52 3.81
N TYR A 22 -5.32 15.78 4.58
CA TYR A 22 -4.40 14.79 4.03
C TYR A 22 -5.16 13.52 3.54
N GLN A 23 -6.10 13.04 4.36
CA GLN A 23 -6.98 11.92 3.96
C GLN A 23 -7.76 12.26 2.69
N ILE A 24 -8.30 13.49 2.61
CA ILE A 24 -9.04 13.96 1.43
C ILE A 24 -8.14 14.06 0.21
N ALA A 25 -6.89 14.54 0.35
CA ALA A 25 -5.93 14.57 -0.75
C ALA A 25 -5.68 13.15 -1.29
N ASN A 26 -5.54 12.16 -0.41
CA ASN A 26 -5.36 10.76 -0.80
C ASN A 26 -6.59 10.20 -1.54
N ILE A 27 -7.79 10.42 -1.01
CA ILE A 27 -9.04 10.01 -1.67
C ILE A 27 -9.15 10.65 -3.06
N MET A 28 -8.89 11.94 -3.15
CA MET A 28 -8.96 12.68 -4.42
C MET A 28 -7.91 12.20 -5.42
N ARG A 29 -6.67 11.96 -4.97
CA ARG A 29 -5.60 11.40 -5.80
C ARG A 29 -6.01 10.06 -6.40
N ASN A 30 -6.55 9.16 -5.58
CA ASN A 30 -7.00 7.85 -6.03
C ASN A 30 -8.10 7.96 -7.09
N ARG A 31 -9.09 8.82 -6.90
CA ARG A 31 -10.15 9.07 -7.89
C ARG A 31 -9.64 9.60 -9.22
N ILE A 32 -8.60 10.46 -9.18
CA ILE A 32 -7.92 10.93 -10.38
C ILE A 32 -7.18 9.77 -11.05
N MET A 33 -6.43 8.98 -10.31
CA MET A 33 -5.66 7.84 -10.84
C MET A 33 -6.56 6.75 -11.41
N GLU A 34 -7.71 6.50 -10.80
CA GLU A 34 -8.75 5.54 -11.27
C GLU A 34 -9.54 6.06 -12.47
N GLY A 35 -9.36 7.34 -12.83
CA GLY A 35 -10.07 7.95 -13.94
C GLY A 35 -11.50 8.40 -13.61
N THR A 36 -11.92 8.36 -12.34
CA THR A 36 -13.21 8.91 -11.89
C THR A 36 -13.30 10.40 -12.23
N TRP A 37 -12.18 11.10 -12.11
CA TRP A 37 -11.99 12.44 -12.65
C TRP A 37 -10.98 12.38 -13.80
N PRO A 38 -11.43 12.39 -15.05
CA PRO A 38 -10.54 12.23 -16.19
C PRO A 38 -9.62 13.46 -16.38
N PRO A 39 -8.53 13.30 -17.14
CA PRO A 39 -7.66 14.41 -17.52
C PRO A 39 -8.44 15.58 -18.09
N ASP A 40 -7.99 16.80 -17.78
CA ASP A 40 -8.59 18.07 -18.17
C ASP A 40 -10.01 18.32 -17.64
N SER A 41 -10.60 17.40 -16.87
CA SER A 41 -11.88 17.62 -16.19
C SER A 41 -11.72 18.61 -15.02
N GLN A 42 -12.77 19.35 -14.76
CA GLN A 42 -12.86 20.25 -13.61
C GLN A 42 -13.21 19.46 -12.35
N LEU A 43 -12.43 19.64 -11.28
CA LEU A 43 -12.76 19.10 -9.97
C LEU A 43 -13.99 19.81 -9.38
N PRO A 44 -14.78 19.12 -8.55
CA PRO A 44 -15.87 19.76 -7.82
C PRO A 44 -15.36 20.97 -7.00
N THR A 45 -16.21 21.96 -6.81
CA THR A 45 -15.86 23.18 -6.06
C THR A 45 -15.52 22.85 -4.59
N GLU A 46 -14.80 23.76 -3.93
CA GLU A 46 -14.51 23.61 -2.49
C GLU A 46 -15.78 23.43 -1.66
N ASN A 47 -16.87 24.12 -2.00
CA ASN A 47 -18.15 24.01 -1.30
C ASN A 47 -18.75 22.60 -1.43
N VAL A 48 -18.77 22.06 -2.65
CA VAL A 48 -19.31 20.71 -2.92
C VAL A 48 -18.50 19.64 -2.19
N LEU A 49 -17.17 19.74 -2.23
CA LEU A 49 -16.31 18.78 -1.55
C LEU A 49 -16.38 18.93 -0.03
N ALA A 50 -16.45 20.16 0.50
CA ALA A 50 -16.61 20.42 1.93
C ALA A 50 -17.90 19.80 2.47
N GLN A 51 -18.99 19.97 1.75
CA GLN A 51 -20.28 19.36 2.09
C GLN A 51 -20.21 17.82 2.01
N LYS A 52 -19.59 17.29 0.94
CA LYS A 52 -19.48 15.83 0.73
C LYS A 52 -18.69 15.14 1.85
N TYR A 53 -17.58 15.74 2.28
CA TYR A 53 -16.70 15.14 3.29
C TYR A 53 -16.98 15.60 4.73
N GLY A 54 -17.92 16.51 4.93
CA GLY A 54 -18.28 17.03 6.27
C GLY A 54 -17.16 17.86 6.91
N VAL A 55 -16.38 18.60 6.11
CA VAL A 55 -15.20 19.38 6.57
C VAL A 55 -15.29 20.85 6.17
N SER A 56 -14.39 21.68 6.73
CA SER A 56 -14.31 23.10 6.37
C SER A 56 -13.73 23.30 4.95
N ARG A 57 -14.07 24.42 4.30
CA ARG A 57 -13.48 24.82 3.01
C ARG A 57 -11.95 24.95 3.05
N PRO A 58 -11.32 25.55 4.08
CA PRO A 58 -9.86 25.54 4.22
C PRO A 58 -9.26 24.13 4.18
N THR A 59 -9.92 23.14 4.81
CA THR A 59 -9.46 21.74 4.77
C THR A 59 -9.43 21.19 3.32
N ILE A 60 -10.45 21.48 2.51
CA ILE A 60 -10.48 21.12 1.10
C ILE A 60 -9.41 21.87 0.30
N ARG A 61 -9.20 23.14 0.59
CA ARG A 61 -8.16 23.94 -0.08
C ARG A 61 -6.78 23.35 0.16
N ASN A 62 -6.45 23.05 1.42
CA ASN A 62 -5.18 22.39 1.76
C ASN A 62 -5.01 21.04 1.03
N ALA A 63 -6.08 20.24 0.91
CA ALA A 63 -6.04 19.00 0.15
C ALA A 63 -5.76 19.25 -1.35
N LYS A 64 -6.38 20.27 -1.95
CA LYS A 64 -6.13 20.66 -3.35
C LYS A 64 -4.71 21.21 -3.54
N ASP A 65 -4.18 21.95 -2.57
CA ASP A 65 -2.81 22.51 -2.62
C ASP A 65 -1.78 21.37 -2.61
N ILE A 66 -2.01 20.30 -1.84
CA ILE A 66 -1.19 19.09 -1.88
C ILE A 66 -1.22 18.49 -3.29
N LEU A 67 -2.40 18.27 -3.88
CA LEU A 67 -2.54 17.71 -5.22
C LEU A 67 -1.92 18.61 -6.30
N ALA A 68 -1.96 19.92 -6.13
CA ALA A 68 -1.32 20.88 -7.03
C ALA A 68 0.22 20.81 -6.93
N ALA A 69 0.75 20.73 -5.71
CA ALA A 69 2.18 20.52 -5.46
C ALA A 69 2.70 19.20 -6.02
N GLU A 70 1.85 18.15 -5.99
CA GLU A 70 2.13 16.84 -6.57
C GLU A 70 1.93 16.78 -8.11
N GLY A 71 1.43 17.85 -8.70
CA GLY A 71 1.21 17.94 -10.14
C GLY A 71 -0.04 17.24 -10.68
N PHE A 72 -0.93 16.74 -9.81
CA PHE A 72 -2.17 16.09 -10.22
C PHE A 72 -3.21 17.07 -10.76
N VAL A 73 -3.20 18.29 -10.22
CA VAL A 73 -4.17 19.30 -10.60
C VAL A 73 -3.51 20.65 -10.88
N ARG A 74 -4.24 21.53 -11.56
CA ARG A 74 -3.88 22.94 -11.75
C ARG A 74 -5.04 23.84 -11.40
N SER A 75 -4.79 24.90 -10.65
CA SER A 75 -5.77 25.93 -10.36
C SER A 75 -5.71 27.01 -11.43
N ILE A 76 -6.86 27.39 -11.98
CA ILE A 76 -7.01 28.50 -12.93
C ILE A 76 -7.84 29.57 -12.22
N LYS A 77 -7.23 30.75 -12.01
CA LYS A 77 -7.89 31.87 -11.31
C LYS A 77 -9.23 32.20 -11.98
N GLY A 78 -10.30 32.22 -11.21
CA GLY A 78 -11.68 32.52 -11.68
C GLY A 78 -12.37 31.36 -12.42
N SER A 79 -11.67 30.28 -12.79
CA SER A 79 -12.25 29.16 -13.55
C SER A 79 -12.38 27.89 -12.72
N GLY A 80 -11.47 27.63 -11.78
CA GLY A 80 -11.53 26.46 -10.92
C GLY A 80 -10.25 25.63 -10.88
N CYS A 81 -10.37 24.40 -10.42
CA CYS A 81 -9.27 23.44 -10.33
C CYS A 81 -9.50 22.29 -11.33
N TYR A 82 -8.50 21.99 -12.14
CA TYR A 82 -8.57 21.01 -13.23
C TYR A 82 -7.55 19.90 -13.05
N VAL A 83 -7.94 18.70 -13.42
CA VAL A 83 -7.04 17.54 -13.45
C VAL A 83 -6.02 17.74 -14.57
N LYS A 84 -4.73 17.57 -14.27
CA LYS A 84 -3.68 17.63 -15.31
C LYS A 84 -3.68 16.39 -16.20
N ASN A 85 -3.12 16.50 -17.40
CA ASN A 85 -3.06 15.38 -18.34
C ASN A 85 -2.12 14.27 -17.85
N GLN A 86 -2.58 13.04 -17.91
CA GLN A 86 -1.91 11.84 -17.37
C GLN A 86 -0.56 11.49 -18.02
N LYS A 87 -0.19 12.11 -19.14
CA LYS A 87 1.09 11.80 -19.82
C LYS A 87 2.31 12.00 -18.93
N THR A 88 2.20 12.85 -17.91
CA THR A 88 3.27 13.12 -16.93
C THR A 88 3.24 12.20 -15.71
N TRP A 89 2.14 11.48 -15.44
CA TRP A 89 2.00 10.65 -14.22
C TRP A 89 2.22 9.18 -14.45
N LYS A 90 1.93 8.68 -15.67
CA LYS A 90 2.08 7.26 -16.00
C LYS A 90 3.49 6.72 -15.78
N ASN A 91 4.48 7.63 -15.70
CA ASN A 91 5.88 7.29 -15.51
C ASN A 91 6.43 7.65 -14.10
N GLN A 92 5.62 8.22 -13.21
CA GLN A 92 6.05 8.47 -11.84
C GLN A 92 5.42 7.42 -10.91
N PRO A 93 6.24 6.71 -10.12
CA PRO A 93 5.73 5.79 -9.12
C PRO A 93 4.88 6.57 -8.10
N PRO A 94 3.79 5.99 -7.57
CA PRO A 94 2.99 6.62 -6.54
C PRO A 94 3.86 7.01 -5.35
N THR A 95 3.55 8.13 -4.73
CA THR A 95 4.27 8.58 -3.53
C THR A 95 3.63 7.97 -2.30
N VAL A 96 4.46 7.40 -1.46
CA VAL A 96 4.10 6.85 -0.15
C VAL A 96 4.52 7.85 0.91
N ASP A 97 3.56 8.34 1.66
CA ASP A 97 3.76 9.28 2.78
C ASP A 97 3.39 8.65 4.13
N ASN A 98 2.67 7.50 4.12
CA ASN A 98 2.20 6.79 5.31
C ASN A 98 1.86 5.32 5.01
N LEU A 99 1.53 4.53 6.05
CA LEU A 99 1.22 3.11 5.92
C LEU A 99 0.01 2.82 5.03
N ASN A 100 -1.04 3.64 5.10
CA ASN A 100 -2.23 3.42 4.29
C ASN A 100 -1.92 3.55 2.79
N ASP A 101 -0.97 4.41 2.42
CA ASP A 101 -0.52 4.51 1.02
C ASP A 101 0.16 3.22 0.57
N ILE A 102 0.97 2.60 1.46
CA ILE A 102 1.62 1.30 1.20
C ILE A 102 0.56 0.21 1.01
N PHE A 103 -0.42 0.13 1.92
CA PHE A 103 -1.48 -0.88 1.85
C PHE A 103 -2.37 -0.67 0.63
N HIS A 104 -2.75 0.57 0.34
CA HIS A 104 -3.52 0.90 -0.85
C HIS A 104 -2.77 0.58 -2.14
N TYR A 105 -1.46 0.81 -2.17
CA TYR A 105 -0.65 0.43 -3.32
C TYR A 105 -0.61 -1.10 -3.48
N GLY A 106 -0.39 -1.84 -2.39
CA GLY A 106 -0.40 -3.30 -2.39
C GLY A 106 -1.72 -3.89 -2.92
N SER A 107 -2.87 -3.28 -2.56
CA SER A 107 -4.20 -3.76 -2.98
C SER A 107 -4.49 -3.61 -4.50
N LYS A 108 -3.70 -2.81 -5.23
CA LYS A 108 -3.83 -2.64 -6.69
C LYS A 108 -3.14 -3.73 -7.50
N MET A 109 -2.39 -4.60 -6.85
CA MET A 109 -1.66 -5.70 -7.47
C MET A 109 -2.38 -7.01 -7.21
N SER A 110 -2.39 -7.90 -8.20
CA SER A 110 -2.78 -9.27 -7.92
C SER A 110 -1.63 -10.00 -7.23
N PHE A 111 -1.95 -10.78 -6.22
CA PHE A 111 -1.00 -11.62 -5.50
C PHE A 111 -1.37 -13.09 -5.74
N LYS A 112 -0.43 -13.87 -6.26
CA LYS A 112 -0.62 -15.29 -6.50
C LYS A 112 0.24 -16.08 -5.53
N ILE A 113 -0.39 -16.76 -4.60
CA ILE A 113 0.28 -17.61 -3.62
C ILE A 113 0.70 -18.91 -4.30
N HIS A 114 1.90 -19.38 -4.01
CA HIS A 114 2.41 -20.67 -4.45
C HIS A 114 2.83 -21.56 -3.29
N GLU A 115 3.05 -21.01 -2.11
CA GLU A 115 3.38 -21.77 -0.91
C GLU A 115 2.80 -21.08 0.32
N CYS A 116 2.20 -21.85 1.22
CA CYS A 116 1.82 -21.37 2.55
C CYS A 116 1.86 -22.51 3.56
N GLY A 117 2.20 -22.19 4.79
CA GLY A 117 2.28 -23.19 5.86
C GLY A 117 2.94 -22.69 7.14
N ILE A 118 3.07 -23.60 8.08
CA ILE A 118 3.75 -23.36 9.35
C ILE A 118 5.19 -23.83 9.21
N ILE A 119 6.13 -22.96 9.55
CA ILE A 119 7.55 -23.26 9.52
C ILE A 119 8.20 -22.96 10.88
N SER A 120 9.35 -23.58 11.16
CA SER A 120 10.21 -23.15 12.25
C SER A 120 10.83 -21.80 11.90
N SER A 121 10.84 -20.88 12.87
CA SER A 121 11.42 -19.56 12.66
C SER A 121 12.94 -19.61 12.60
N THR A 122 13.51 -18.72 11.82
CA THR A 122 14.96 -18.46 11.81
C THR A 122 15.31 -17.34 12.79
N GLU A 123 16.59 -17.15 13.08
CA GLU A 123 17.07 -16.04 13.91
C GLU A 123 16.59 -14.67 13.38
N GLU A 124 16.67 -14.46 12.07
CA GLU A 124 16.17 -13.23 11.44
C GLU A 124 14.67 -13.01 11.68
N ILE A 125 13.86 -14.06 11.53
CA ILE A 125 12.42 -14.00 11.78
C ILE A 125 12.15 -13.69 13.26
N ASN A 126 12.87 -14.37 14.18
CA ASN A 126 12.73 -14.16 15.62
C ASN A 126 13.06 -12.71 16.02
N GLN A 127 14.11 -12.13 15.48
CA GLN A 127 14.49 -10.74 15.74
C GLN A 127 13.40 -9.75 15.29
N ASN A 128 12.79 -9.96 14.11
CA ASN A 128 11.80 -9.05 13.55
C ASN A 128 10.39 -9.24 14.13
N LEU A 129 10.03 -10.48 14.51
CA LEU A 129 8.74 -10.80 15.12
C LEU A 129 8.78 -10.83 16.65
N LYS A 130 9.95 -10.59 17.28
CA LYS A 130 10.16 -10.68 18.74
C LYS A 130 9.65 -12.01 19.30
N THR A 131 9.86 -13.11 18.56
CA THR A 131 9.46 -14.45 18.97
C THR A 131 10.66 -15.18 19.62
N PRO A 132 10.42 -16.10 20.57
CA PRO A 132 11.46 -16.96 21.12
C PRO A 132 12.15 -17.78 20.02
N GLN A 133 13.37 -18.25 20.32
CA GLN A 133 14.06 -19.20 19.45
C GLN A 133 13.20 -20.48 19.29
N ASP A 134 13.30 -21.11 18.14
CA ASP A 134 12.53 -22.32 17.79
C ASP A 134 11.00 -22.16 17.79
N SER A 135 10.51 -20.92 17.65
CA SER A 135 9.09 -20.66 17.49
C SER A 135 8.57 -21.13 16.14
N PHE A 136 7.27 -21.39 16.07
CA PHE A 136 6.57 -21.61 14.82
C PHE A 136 5.93 -20.31 14.33
N VAL A 137 6.05 -20.04 13.04
CA VAL A 137 5.44 -18.91 12.35
C VAL A 137 4.66 -19.40 11.14
N PHE A 138 3.64 -18.64 10.77
CA PHE A 138 2.91 -18.88 9.53
C PHE A 138 3.62 -18.16 8.39
N GLN A 139 3.99 -18.88 7.34
CA GLN A 139 4.64 -18.34 6.15
C GLN A 139 3.67 -18.36 4.98
N ILE A 140 3.67 -17.27 4.18
CA ILE A 140 2.97 -17.20 2.91
C ILE A 140 3.95 -16.67 1.86
N LYS A 141 4.17 -17.43 0.78
CA LYS A 141 4.98 -16.99 -0.35
C LYS A 141 4.12 -16.81 -1.59
N GLY A 142 4.41 -15.78 -2.33
CA GLY A 142 3.71 -15.52 -3.57
C GLY A 142 4.37 -14.48 -4.45
N VAL A 143 3.81 -14.31 -5.62
CA VAL A 143 4.26 -13.37 -6.65
C VAL A 143 3.24 -12.28 -6.84
N ARG A 144 3.69 -11.01 -6.78
CA ARG A 144 2.85 -9.87 -7.15
C ARG A 144 2.95 -9.60 -8.63
N TRP A 145 1.79 -9.40 -9.23
CA TRP A 145 1.64 -9.12 -10.65
C TRP A 145 1.03 -7.75 -10.87
N HIS A 146 1.54 -7.05 -11.86
CA HIS A 146 0.97 -5.79 -12.32
C HIS A 146 0.91 -5.79 -13.86
N GLN A 147 -0.27 -5.53 -14.42
CA GLN A 147 -0.50 -5.52 -15.87
C GLN A 147 0.03 -6.79 -16.60
N GLY A 148 -0.16 -7.96 -15.99
CA GLY A 148 0.24 -9.25 -16.56
C GLY A 148 1.74 -9.58 -16.45
N ARG A 149 2.53 -8.78 -15.72
CA ARG A 149 3.96 -9.01 -15.49
C ARG A 149 4.24 -9.28 -14.02
N PRO A 150 5.12 -10.25 -13.67
CA PRO A 150 5.58 -10.43 -12.31
C PRO A 150 6.52 -9.26 -11.95
N ILE A 151 6.24 -8.60 -10.83
CA ILE A 151 7.01 -7.43 -10.39
C ILE A 151 7.81 -7.69 -9.12
N SER A 152 7.33 -8.59 -8.26
CA SER A 152 8.05 -8.96 -7.03
C SER A 152 7.62 -10.31 -6.50
N CYS A 153 8.55 -11.00 -5.83
CA CYS A 153 8.27 -12.11 -4.94
C CYS A 153 8.13 -11.58 -3.52
N ALA A 154 7.13 -12.03 -2.79
CA ALA A 154 6.88 -11.60 -1.43
C ALA A 154 6.72 -12.82 -0.51
N THR A 155 7.42 -12.79 0.62
CA THR A 155 7.30 -13.77 1.69
C THR A 155 6.85 -13.07 2.95
N TYR A 156 5.69 -13.44 3.44
CA TYR A 156 5.11 -12.96 4.68
C TYR A 156 5.38 -13.95 5.79
N TYR A 157 5.79 -13.45 6.95
CA TYR A 157 5.92 -14.19 8.18
C TYR A 157 4.99 -13.57 9.21
N LEU A 158 4.09 -14.35 9.75
CA LEU A 158 3.10 -13.95 10.74
C LEU A 158 3.31 -14.74 12.03
N PRO A 159 3.27 -14.10 13.21
CA PRO A 159 3.16 -14.86 14.45
C PRO A 159 2.03 -15.87 14.35
N TYR A 160 2.23 -17.10 14.85
CA TYR A 160 1.25 -18.18 14.73
C TYR A 160 -0.15 -17.77 15.19
N ARG A 161 -0.25 -16.96 16.25
CA ARG A 161 -1.51 -16.42 16.78
C ARG A 161 -2.33 -15.63 15.76
N PHE A 162 -1.70 -15.04 14.75
CA PHE A 162 -2.34 -14.29 13.67
C PHE A 162 -2.55 -15.16 12.42
N GLY A 163 -1.50 -15.84 11.97
CA GLY A 163 -1.57 -16.64 10.74
C GLY A 163 -2.62 -17.74 10.79
N SER A 164 -2.80 -18.38 11.95
CA SER A 164 -3.81 -19.42 12.15
C SER A 164 -5.27 -18.92 12.08
N ARG A 165 -5.50 -17.61 12.11
CA ARG A 165 -6.84 -17.01 12.05
C ARG A 165 -7.24 -16.55 10.65
N ILE A 166 -6.30 -16.49 9.70
CA ILE A 166 -6.60 -16.07 8.34
C ILE A 166 -7.33 -17.18 7.62
N PRO A 167 -8.58 -16.97 7.15
CA PRO A 167 -9.29 -17.97 6.37
C PRO A 167 -8.52 -18.24 5.07
N LEU A 168 -8.40 -19.52 4.67
CA LEU A 168 -7.68 -19.90 3.45
C LEU A 168 -8.27 -19.22 2.20
N GLU A 169 -9.58 -19.01 2.19
CA GLU A 169 -10.29 -18.37 1.08
C GLU A 169 -9.93 -16.88 0.93
N SER A 170 -9.45 -16.24 2.00
CA SER A 170 -9.05 -14.81 1.99
C SER A 170 -7.56 -14.60 1.80
N LEU A 171 -6.78 -15.64 1.61
CA LEU A 171 -5.33 -15.52 1.35
C LEU A 171 -5.00 -14.78 0.05
N ASP A 172 -5.93 -14.78 -0.92
CA ASP A 172 -5.78 -14.02 -2.17
C ASP A 172 -6.01 -12.51 -1.99
N GLU A 173 -6.58 -12.08 -0.85
CA GLU A 173 -6.80 -10.69 -0.51
C GLU A 173 -5.53 -10.07 0.09
N ASN A 174 -4.75 -9.39 -0.72
CA ASN A 174 -3.53 -8.69 -0.32
C ASN A 174 -3.75 -7.17 -0.36
N PRO A 175 -3.25 -6.39 0.61
CA PRO A 175 -2.38 -6.73 1.73
C PRO A 175 -3.10 -7.41 2.91
N PHE A 176 -2.38 -8.25 3.67
CA PHE A 176 -2.96 -9.01 4.78
C PHE A 176 -3.25 -8.17 6.02
N ILE A 177 -2.53 -7.07 6.24
CA ILE A 177 -2.67 -6.25 7.45
C ILE A 177 -4.10 -5.77 7.68
N PRO A 178 -4.84 -5.19 6.70
CA PRO A 178 -6.23 -4.80 6.92
C PRO A 178 -7.15 -5.96 7.33
N GLN A 179 -6.83 -7.18 6.89
CA GLN A 179 -7.56 -8.38 7.32
C GLN A 179 -7.21 -8.74 8.77
N LEU A 180 -5.92 -8.72 9.12
CA LEU A 180 -5.46 -9.00 10.48
C LEU A 180 -6.04 -8.00 11.47
N GLU A 181 -6.07 -6.71 11.13
CA GLU A 181 -6.71 -5.68 11.94
C GLU A 181 -8.16 -6.02 12.26
N LYS A 182 -8.92 -6.43 11.24
CA LYS A 182 -10.32 -6.82 11.39
C LYS A 182 -10.51 -8.11 12.18
N LEU A 183 -9.68 -9.13 11.94
CA LEU A 183 -9.82 -10.46 12.54
C LEU A 183 -9.30 -10.51 13.99
N ALA A 184 -8.24 -9.76 14.29
CA ALA A 184 -7.57 -9.78 15.59
C ALA A 184 -7.99 -8.61 16.49
N GLY A 185 -8.72 -7.62 15.96
CA GLY A 185 -9.11 -6.42 16.70
C GLY A 185 -7.92 -5.54 17.08
N ILE A 186 -6.85 -5.59 16.27
CA ILE A 186 -5.63 -4.79 16.45
C ILE A 186 -5.61 -3.64 15.44
N LYS A 187 -4.70 -2.70 15.64
CA LYS A 187 -4.42 -1.63 14.68
C LYS A 187 -2.93 -1.52 14.47
N VAL A 188 -2.50 -1.59 13.21
CA VAL A 188 -1.10 -1.40 12.83
C VAL A 188 -0.80 0.09 12.69
N VAL A 189 0.16 0.58 13.46
CA VAL A 189 0.49 2.01 13.55
C VAL A 189 1.88 2.35 13.04
N GLU A 190 2.76 1.36 12.91
CA GLU A 190 4.15 1.56 12.50
C GLU A 190 4.61 0.48 11.53
N GLY A 191 5.48 0.87 10.60
CA GLY A 191 6.18 -0.04 9.69
C GLY A 191 7.62 0.43 9.51
N ILE A 192 8.57 -0.43 9.81
CA ILE A 192 9.99 -0.18 9.63
C ILE A 192 10.46 -0.91 8.38
N GLN A 193 10.95 -0.18 7.38
CA GLN A 193 11.44 -0.74 6.13
C GLN A 193 12.96 -0.61 5.99
N ASN A 194 13.60 -1.74 5.70
CA ASN A 194 15.00 -1.81 5.31
C ASN A 194 15.08 -2.15 3.81
N ILE A 195 15.67 -1.27 3.03
CA ILE A 195 15.79 -1.40 1.57
C ILE A 195 17.27 -1.65 1.25
N THR A 196 17.55 -2.77 0.60
CA THR A 196 18.92 -3.19 0.25
C THR A 196 18.99 -3.73 -1.18
N LEU A 197 20.18 -3.77 -1.72
CA LEU A 197 20.44 -4.52 -2.94
C LEU A 197 20.65 -6.00 -2.56
N GLY A 198 19.84 -6.87 -3.13
CA GLY A 198 19.91 -8.31 -2.98
C GLY A 198 20.30 -9.02 -4.28
N ARG A 199 20.35 -10.34 -4.21
CA ARG A 199 20.51 -11.21 -5.38
C ARG A 199 19.35 -12.21 -5.41
N ALA A 200 18.82 -12.46 -6.59
CA ALA A 200 17.79 -13.45 -6.80
C ALA A 200 18.39 -14.85 -6.56
N ASP A 201 17.83 -15.59 -5.62
CA ASP A 201 18.04 -17.03 -5.53
C ASP A 201 17.30 -17.75 -6.66
N ASN A 202 17.38 -19.07 -6.71
CA ASN A 202 16.74 -19.88 -7.74
C ASN A 202 15.21 -19.69 -7.76
N GLU A 203 14.56 -19.62 -6.59
CA GLU A 203 13.10 -19.45 -6.47
C GLU A 203 12.65 -18.06 -6.99
N VAL A 204 13.29 -17.00 -6.50
CA VAL A 204 13.02 -15.64 -6.93
C VAL A 204 13.30 -15.43 -8.42
N ALA A 205 14.43 -15.97 -8.90
CA ALA A 205 14.81 -15.90 -10.31
C ALA A 205 13.77 -16.57 -11.22
N HIS A 206 13.33 -17.77 -10.85
CA HIS A 206 12.31 -18.52 -11.60
C HIS A 206 11.00 -17.73 -11.70
N HIS A 207 10.48 -17.25 -10.56
CA HIS A 207 9.20 -16.57 -10.51
C HIS A 207 9.19 -15.19 -11.17
N LEU A 208 10.33 -14.48 -11.16
CA LEU A 208 10.46 -13.16 -11.77
C LEU A 208 10.99 -13.21 -13.22
N GLY A 209 11.31 -14.40 -13.75
CA GLY A 209 11.89 -14.53 -15.08
C GLY A 209 13.26 -13.87 -15.17
N LEU A 210 14.10 -14.05 -14.15
CA LEU A 210 15.47 -13.56 -14.04
C LEU A 210 16.46 -14.74 -14.12
N GLN A 211 17.73 -14.41 -14.26
CA GLN A 211 18.81 -15.36 -14.01
C GLN A 211 19.11 -15.44 -12.52
N GLU A 212 19.50 -16.62 -12.03
CA GLU A 212 19.99 -16.78 -10.67
C GLU A 212 21.18 -15.84 -10.41
N GLY A 213 21.20 -15.20 -9.24
CA GLY A 213 22.22 -14.20 -8.89
C GLY A 213 21.96 -12.80 -9.47
N ALA A 214 20.93 -12.61 -10.29
CA ALA A 214 20.56 -11.29 -10.79
C ALA A 214 20.29 -10.31 -9.63
N ALA A 215 20.65 -9.04 -9.82
CA ALA A 215 20.39 -8.01 -8.83
C ALA A 215 18.88 -7.77 -8.67
N VAL A 216 18.42 -7.70 -7.44
CA VAL A 216 17.05 -7.37 -7.04
C VAL A 216 17.08 -6.33 -5.92
N ILE A 217 16.00 -5.53 -5.81
CA ILE A 217 15.81 -4.67 -4.64
C ILE A 217 15.06 -5.48 -3.59
N THR A 218 15.72 -5.75 -2.46
CA THR A 218 15.10 -6.44 -1.32
C THR A 218 14.59 -5.41 -0.32
N VAL A 219 13.29 -5.48 -0.03
CA VAL A 219 12.63 -4.67 1.01
C VAL A 219 12.19 -5.59 2.11
N LYS A 220 12.72 -5.38 3.31
CA LYS A 220 12.32 -6.08 4.54
C LYS A 220 11.53 -5.11 5.40
N THR A 221 10.28 -5.47 5.72
CA THR A 221 9.37 -4.60 6.49
C THR A 221 8.86 -5.34 7.71
N ALA A 222 9.02 -4.76 8.90
CA ALA A 222 8.35 -5.21 10.11
C ALA A 222 7.23 -4.24 10.46
N TYR A 223 6.03 -4.75 10.71
CA TYR A 223 4.85 -3.97 11.09
C TYR A 223 4.49 -4.19 12.54
N PHE A 224 4.09 -3.12 13.23
CA PHE A 224 3.82 -3.11 14.67
C PHE A 224 2.44 -2.53 14.97
N ASP A 225 1.81 -3.07 16.00
CA ASP A 225 0.55 -2.55 16.56
C ASP A 225 0.77 -1.37 17.54
N GLU A 226 -0.33 -0.89 18.13
CA GLU A 226 -0.33 0.23 19.09
C GLU A 226 0.48 -0.09 20.36
N ASP A 227 0.64 -1.37 20.71
CA ASP A 227 1.43 -1.85 21.86
C ASP A 227 2.88 -2.19 21.46
N GLN A 228 3.33 -1.76 20.28
CA GLN A 228 4.66 -2.04 19.74
C GLN A 228 4.96 -3.56 19.61
N GLN A 229 3.91 -4.38 19.46
CA GLN A 229 4.07 -5.79 19.19
C GLN A 229 4.13 -6.04 17.69
N PRO A 230 5.06 -6.90 17.23
CA PRO A 230 5.13 -7.24 15.82
C PRO A 230 3.89 -8.01 15.36
N VAL A 231 3.35 -7.59 14.22
CA VAL A 231 2.17 -8.18 13.58
C VAL A 231 2.55 -8.99 12.35
N GLU A 232 3.50 -8.48 11.57
CA GLU A 232 3.94 -9.08 10.32
C GLU A 232 5.41 -8.72 10.07
N TYR A 233 6.17 -9.68 9.56
CA TYR A 233 7.46 -9.45 8.93
C TYR A 233 7.36 -9.86 7.46
N LEU A 234 7.67 -8.94 6.55
CA LEU A 234 7.54 -9.09 5.11
C LEU A 234 8.88 -8.92 4.43
N VAL A 235 9.26 -9.90 3.62
CA VAL A 235 10.42 -9.81 2.72
C VAL A 235 9.93 -9.75 1.29
N THR A 236 10.26 -8.70 0.56
CA THR A 236 9.87 -8.53 -0.84
C THR A 236 11.09 -8.31 -1.71
N ASN A 237 11.24 -9.12 -2.76
CA ASN A 237 12.28 -8.97 -3.77
C ASN A 237 11.66 -8.39 -5.05
N TYR A 238 12.04 -7.16 -5.40
CA TYR A 238 11.58 -6.47 -6.61
C TYR A 238 12.54 -6.68 -7.76
N ARG A 239 11.99 -6.94 -8.94
CA ARG A 239 12.73 -7.25 -10.17
C ARG A 239 13.60 -6.09 -10.66
N GLU A 240 13.11 -4.87 -10.63
CA GLU A 240 13.75 -3.72 -11.30
C GLU A 240 13.89 -2.52 -10.38
N ALA A 241 12.78 -1.97 -9.92
CA ALA A 241 12.72 -0.76 -9.09
C ALA A 241 11.64 -0.88 -8.02
N LEU A 242 11.75 -0.06 -7.01
CA LEU A 242 10.62 0.13 -6.09
C LEU A 242 9.45 0.71 -6.87
N PRO A 243 8.27 0.12 -6.73
CA PRO A 243 7.09 0.57 -7.46
C PRO A 243 6.45 1.83 -6.85
N TYR A 244 7.14 2.49 -5.92
CA TYR A 244 6.69 3.70 -5.25
C TYR A 244 7.88 4.61 -4.87
N SER A 245 7.58 5.90 -4.67
CA SER A 245 8.51 6.89 -4.12
C SER A 245 8.16 7.17 -2.66
N ILE A 246 9.16 7.36 -1.81
CA ILE A 246 8.97 7.74 -0.41
C ILE A 246 9.17 9.25 -0.30
N ARG A 247 8.20 9.96 0.32
CA ARG A 247 8.33 11.38 0.60
C ARG A 247 8.66 11.59 2.06
N VAL A 248 9.80 12.23 2.31
CA VAL A 248 10.21 12.66 3.65
C VAL A 248 10.00 14.16 3.77
N LYS A 249 9.32 14.62 4.83
CA LYS A 249 9.09 16.04 5.14
C LYS A 249 9.86 16.42 6.40
N ARG A 250 10.37 17.64 6.43
CA ARG A 250 10.88 18.28 7.65
C ARG A 250 9.73 19.09 8.26
N TYR A 251 9.40 18.86 9.53
CA TYR A 251 8.44 19.61 10.32
C TYR A 251 9.16 20.67 11.16
#